data_c953fd3ebba2e84a92c931b5c5216504
#
_entry.id   c953fd3ebba2e84a92c931b5c5216504
#
_cell.length_a   1.000
_cell.length_b   1.000
_cell.length_c   1.000
_cell.angle_alpha   90.00
_cell.angle_beta   90.00
_cell.angle_gamma   90.00
#
_symmetry.space_group_name_H-M   'P 1'
#
loop_
_entity.id
_entity.type
_entity.pdbx_description
1 polymer ?
#
loop_
_entity_poly.entity_id
_entity_poly.type
_entity_poly.pdbx_seq_one_letter_code
_entity_poly.pdbx_strand_id
1 'polypeptide(L)'
;MKTGYVYIMANSSRTIYVGVTSNLERRVWEHKTHFHDGFTKRQHATKLVYIAEFERMDDAIAWEKAVKGKTRAKKVALIEKRNRRWNDQAWNWFEDATKATAAPSSASHGDSSLRSE
;
A
#
# COMPACT_ATOMS: atom_id res chain seq x y z
N MET A 1 14.54 17.26 2.02
CA MET A 1 14.10 16.33 0.99
C MET A 1 12.93 15.53 1.49
N LYS A 2 11.95 15.34 0.66
CA LYS A 2 10.77 14.61 1.10
C LYS A 2 11.03 13.14 1.31
N THR A 3 10.34 12.59 2.27
CA THR A 3 10.29 11.14 2.46
C THR A 3 9.58 10.52 1.27
N GLY A 4 10.01 9.36 0.87
CA GLY A 4 9.38 8.63 -0.21
C GLY A 4 9.02 7.23 0.22
N TYR A 5 7.98 6.70 -0.39
CA TYR A 5 7.51 5.34 -0.09
C TYR A 5 7.39 4.56 -1.37
N VAL A 6 7.91 3.35 -1.36
CA VAL A 6 7.64 2.40 -2.44
C VAL A 6 6.60 1.43 -1.90
N TYR A 7 5.57 1.20 -2.67
CA TYR A 7 4.49 0.35 -2.22
C TYR A 7 4.07 -0.59 -3.34
N ILE A 8 3.45 -1.69 -2.95
CA ILE A 8 2.89 -2.62 -3.91
C ILE A 8 1.45 -2.87 -3.54
N MET A 9 0.56 -2.67 -4.50
CA MET A 9 -0.85 -3.00 -4.36
C MET A 9 -1.12 -4.29 -5.10
N ALA A 10 -2.09 -5.04 -4.63
CA ALA A 10 -2.45 -6.29 -5.28
C ALA A 10 -3.94 -6.51 -5.22
N ASN A 11 -4.44 -7.33 -6.14
CA ASN A 11 -5.84 -7.74 -6.08
C ASN A 11 -5.90 -9.18 -5.58
N SER A 12 -7.10 -9.73 -5.51
CA SER A 12 -7.25 -11.08 -4.98
C SER A 12 -6.65 -12.13 -5.91
N SER A 13 -6.44 -11.80 -7.15
CA SER A 13 -5.75 -12.72 -8.07
C SER A 13 -4.24 -12.54 -8.03
N ARG A 14 -3.77 -11.66 -7.15
CA ARG A 14 -2.36 -11.40 -6.98
C ARG A 14 -1.70 -10.75 -8.19
N THR A 15 -2.47 -9.96 -8.91
CA THR A 15 -1.91 -9.05 -9.88
C THR A 15 -1.32 -7.89 -9.10
N ILE A 16 -0.11 -7.48 -9.41
CA ILE A 16 0.62 -6.50 -8.61
C ILE A 16 0.84 -5.20 -9.36
N TYR A 17 0.82 -4.13 -8.59
CA TYR A 17 1.10 -2.80 -9.08
C TYR A 17 2.13 -2.16 -8.16
N VAL A 18 3.26 -1.72 -8.70
CA VAL A 18 4.33 -1.11 -7.93
C VAL A 18 4.31 0.39 -8.14
N GLY A 19 4.39 1.15 -7.06
CA GLY A 19 4.38 2.59 -7.18
C GLY A 19 5.28 3.26 -6.16
N VAL A 20 5.48 4.55 -6.34
CA VAL A 20 6.25 5.37 -5.41
C VAL A 20 5.48 6.66 -5.17
N THR A 21 5.53 7.14 -3.94
CA THR A 21 4.77 8.33 -3.59
C THR A 21 5.38 9.01 -2.39
N SER A 22 5.14 10.31 -2.25
CA SER A 22 5.52 11.01 -1.04
C SER A 22 4.37 11.05 -0.05
N ASN A 23 3.19 10.60 -0.45
CA ASN A 23 2.03 10.58 0.44
C ASN A 23 1.35 9.23 0.31
N LEU A 24 1.80 8.31 1.13
CA LEU A 24 1.34 6.92 1.02
C LEU A 24 -0.14 6.78 1.32
N GLU A 25 -0.62 7.42 2.37
CA GLU A 25 -2.02 7.28 2.74
C GLU A 25 -2.94 7.75 1.62
N ARG A 26 -2.63 8.89 1.04
CA ARG A 26 -3.46 9.41 -0.01
C ARG A 26 -3.47 8.49 -1.22
N ARG A 27 -2.29 8.00 -1.60
CA ARG A 27 -2.20 7.16 -2.78
C ARG A 27 -2.91 5.83 -2.56
N VAL A 28 -2.80 5.27 -1.37
CA VAL A 28 -3.49 4.02 -1.07
C VAL A 28 -5.00 4.25 -1.08
N TRP A 29 -5.43 5.40 -0.54
CA TRP A 29 -6.84 5.73 -0.57
C TRP A 29 -7.35 5.80 -2.01
N GLU A 30 -6.58 6.40 -2.88
CA GLU A 30 -6.97 6.50 -4.28
C GLU A 30 -7.10 5.13 -4.93
N HIS A 31 -6.17 4.23 -4.61
CA HIS A 31 -6.26 2.87 -5.14
C HIS A 31 -7.48 2.14 -4.60
N LYS A 32 -7.72 2.29 -3.32
CA LYS A 32 -8.83 1.56 -2.70
C LYS A 32 -10.20 2.07 -3.17
N THR A 33 -10.28 3.34 -3.48
CA THR A 33 -11.55 3.90 -3.91
C THR A 33 -11.68 3.95 -5.42
N HIS A 34 -10.67 3.43 -6.12
CA HIS A 34 -10.69 3.44 -7.58
C HIS A 34 -10.81 4.85 -8.12
N PHE A 35 -10.18 5.77 -7.43
CA PHE A 35 -10.24 7.16 -7.81
C PHE A 35 -9.57 7.39 -9.14
N HIS A 36 -8.53 6.63 -9.42
CA HIS A 36 -7.85 6.71 -10.70
C HIS A 36 -8.45 5.71 -11.66
N ASP A 37 -8.56 6.14 -12.89
CA ASP A 37 -8.97 5.22 -13.94
C ASP A 37 -7.79 4.38 -14.36
N GLY A 38 -8.04 3.43 -15.22
CA GLY A 38 -6.98 2.68 -15.82
C GLY A 38 -6.68 1.40 -15.09
N PHE A 39 -5.39 1.16 -14.87
CA PHE A 39 -4.96 -0.13 -14.40
C PHE A 39 -5.60 -0.53 -13.07
N THR A 40 -5.50 0.32 -12.08
CA THR A 40 -5.97 -0.07 -10.76
C THR A 40 -7.47 -0.24 -10.72
N LYS A 41 -8.18 0.58 -11.44
CA LYS A 41 -9.62 0.46 -11.48
C LYS A 41 -10.02 -0.87 -12.06
N ARG A 42 -9.41 -1.23 -13.18
CA ARG A 42 -9.75 -2.47 -13.86
C ARG A 42 -9.29 -3.69 -13.08
N GLN A 43 -8.13 -3.59 -12.47
CA GLN A 43 -7.56 -4.70 -11.74
C GLN A 43 -8.03 -4.79 -10.30
N HIS A 44 -8.67 -3.75 -9.81
CA HIS A 44 -9.13 -3.73 -8.41
C HIS A 44 -8.00 -4.03 -7.45
N ALA A 45 -6.87 -3.40 -7.66
CA ALA A 45 -5.70 -3.61 -6.79
C ALA A 45 -5.89 -2.79 -5.53
N THR A 46 -6.59 -3.33 -4.57
CA THR A 46 -6.98 -2.60 -3.37
C THR A 46 -6.27 -3.07 -2.11
N LYS A 47 -5.45 -4.09 -2.19
CA LYS A 47 -4.70 -4.55 -1.02
C LYS A 47 -3.31 -3.97 -1.05
N LEU A 48 -2.89 -3.37 0.06
CA LEU A 48 -1.53 -2.89 0.19
C LEU A 48 -0.70 -4.00 0.78
N VAL A 49 0.20 -4.58 -0.01
CA VAL A 49 0.92 -5.77 0.42
C VAL A 49 2.40 -5.55 0.71
N TYR A 50 2.91 -4.38 0.39
CA TYR A 50 4.34 -4.09 0.63
C TYR A 50 4.55 -2.59 0.77
N ILE A 51 5.38 -2.20 1.72
CA ILE A 51 5.75 -0.81 1.95
C ILE A 51 7.24 -0.74 2.26
N ALA A 52 7.91 0.22 1.66
CA ALA A 52 9.28 0.54 2.03
C ALA A 52 9.39 2.05 2.10
N GLU A 53 9.88 2.54 3.22
CA GLU A 53 9.99 3.96 3.45
C GLU A 53 11.44 4.41 3.30
N PHE A 54 11.65 5.56 2.68
CA PHE A 54 12.97 6.12 2.47
C PHE A 54 12.97 7.56 2.91
N GLU A 55 14.05 7.99 3.52
CA GLU A 55 14.15 9.38 3.96
C GLU A 55 14.18 10.34 2.79
N ARG A 56 14.68 9.88 1.65
CA ARG A 56 14.78 10.74 0.48
C ARG A 56 13.97 10.15 -0.67
N MET A 57 13.24 11.04 -1.31
CA MET A 57 12.44 10.61 -2.45
C MET A 57 13.30 10.03 -3.57
N ASP A 58 14.52 10.56 -3.74
CA ASP A 58 15.41 10.04 -4.75
C ASP A 58 15.69 8.56 -4.55
N ASP A 59 15.91 8.17 -3.31
CA ASP A 59 16.19 6.77 -3.02
C ASP A 59 14.96 5.91 -3.24
N ALA A 60 13.80 6.44 -2.90
CA ALA A 60 12.57 5.71 -3.13
C ALA A 60 12.34 5.48 -4.61
N ILE A 61 12.60 6.49 -5.43
CA ILE A 61 12.42 6.36 -6.87
C ILE A 61 13.38 5.32 -7.42
N ALA A 62 14.61 5.33 -6.95
CA ALA A 62 15.59 4.34 -7.41
C ALA A 62 15.14 2.93 -7.06
N TRP A 63 14.63 2.74 -5.85
CA TRP A 63 14.17 1.43 -5.44
C TRP A 63 12.93 0.99 -6.21
N GLU A 64 12.03 1.93 -6.47
CA GLU A 64 10.83 1.62 -7.23
C GLU A 64 11.20 1.11 -8.62
N LYS A 65 12.16 1.75 -9.25
CA LYS A 65 12.61 1.29 -10.57
C LYS A 65 13.25 -0.09 -10.48
N ALA A 66 14.03 -0.31 -9.44
CA ALA A 66 14.66 -1.61 -9.26
C ALA A 66 13.60 -2.70 -9.07
N VAL A 67 12.57 -2.41 -8.27
CA VAL A 67 11.53 -3.38 -8.03
C VAL A 67 10.74 -3.66 -9.30
N LYS A 68 10.41 -2.61 -10.04
CA LYS A 68 9.67 -2.81 -11.28
C LYS A 68 10.44 -3.68 -12.27
N GLY A 69 11.76 -3.62 -12.23
CA GLY A 69 12.59 -4.41 -13.14
C GLY A 69 12.76 -5.85 -12.73
N LYS A 70 12.29 -6.24 -11.56
CA LYS A 70 12.43 -7.61 -11.11
C LYS A 70 11.42 -8.51 -11.79
N THR A 71 11.75 -9.80 -11.85
CA THR A 71 10.80 -10.78 -12.35
C THR A 71 9.63 -10.88 -11.39
N ARG A 72 8.55 -11.48 -11.84
CA ARG A 72 7.42 -11.68 -10.96
C ARG A 72 7.82 -12.51 -9.74
N ALA A 73 8.61 -13.56 -9.95
CA ALA A 73 9.01 -14.40 -8.84
C ALA A 73 9.76 -13.60 -7.78
N LYS A 74 10.61 -12.69 -8.21
CA LYS A 74 11.36 -11.88 -7.25
C LYS A 74 10.49 -10.84 -6.57
N LYS A 75 9.50 -10.30 -7.26
CA LYS A 75 8.57 -9.39 -6.64
C LYS A 75 7.74 -10.12 -5.60
N VAL A 76 7.30 -11.33 -5.91
CA VAL A 76 6.54 -12.12 -4.97
C VAL A 76 7.38 -12.43 -3.74
N ALA A 77 8.64 -12.80 -3.95
CA ALA A 77 9.52 -13.08 -2.83
C ALA A 77 9.70 -11.86 -1.94
N LEU A 78 9.80 -10.70 -2.56
CA LEU A 78 9.94 -9.46 -1.81
C LEU A 78 8.72 -9.22 -0.92
N ILE A 79 7.54 -9.43 -1.46
CA ILE A 79 6.31 -9.28 -0.69
C ILE A 79 6.25 -10.30 0.43
N GLU A 80 6.51 -11.55 0.12
CA GLU A 80 6.27 -12.63 1.06
C GLU A 80 7.33 -12.73 2.14
N LYS A 81 8.43 -12.03 1.97
CA LYS A 81 9.43 -11.99 3.00
C LYS A 81 8.86 -11.45 4.31
N ARG A 82 7.94 -10.53 4.23
CA ARG A 82 7.31 -9.97 5.42
C ARG A 82 5.81 -10.15 5.46
N ASN A 83 5.21 -10.56 4.36
CA ASN A 83 3.76 -10.63 4.27
C ASN A 83 3.39 -11.88 3.50
N ARG A 84 3.61 -13.02 4.14
CA ARG A 84 3.43 -14.31 3.47
C ARG A 84 2.05 -14.52 2.90
N ARG A 85 1.05 -13.97 3.54
CA ARG A 85 -0.32 -14.21 3.12
C ARG A 85 -0.90 -13.10 2.28
N TRP A 86 -0.09 -12.11 1.96
CA TRP A 86 -0.55 -10.99 1.16
C TRP A 86 -1.72 -10.28 1.81
N ASN A 87 -1.63 -10.09 3.13
CA ASN A 87 -2.65 -9.37 3.85
C ASN A 87 -2.60 -7.91 3.48
N ASP A 88 -3.76 -7.27 3.51
CA ASP A 88 -3.84 -5.85 3.23
C ASP A 88 -3.34 -5.09 4.44
N GLN A 89 -2.17 -4.49 4.33
CA GLN A 89 -1.56 -3.77 5.44
C GLN A 89 -2.28 -2.46 5.74
N ALA A 90 -3.17 -2.05 4.88
CA ALA A 90 -3.93 -0.83 5.08
C ALA A 90 -5.41 -1.15 5.29
N TRP A 91 -5.71 -2.34 5.77
CA TRP A 91 -7.10 -2.78 5.85
C TRP A 91 -7.97 -1.86 6.71
N ASN A 92 -7.39 -1.25 7.71
CA ASN A 92 -8.17 -0.40 8.60
C ASN A 92 -7.77 1.07 8.57
N TRP A 93 -6.97 1.46 7.60
CA TRP A 93 -6.48 2.85 7.58
C TRP A 93 -7.60 3.87 7.45
N PHE A 94 -8.62 3.55 6.68
CA PHE A 94 -9.68 4.51 6.38
C PHE A 94 -11.01 4.13 6.99
N GLU A 95 -10.97 3.18 7.88
CA GLU A 95 -12.20 2.68 8.48
C GLU A 95 -12.92 3.75 9.26
N ASP A 96 -12.16 4.56 9.96
CA ASP A 96 -12.77 5.61 10.76
C ASP A 96 -13.50 6.60 9.88
N ALA A 97 -12.95 6.93 8.76
CA ALA A 97 -13.56 7.90 7.88
C ALA A 97 -14.87 7.39 7.32
N THR A 98 -14.91 6.12 6.99
CA THR A 98 -16.11 5.57 6.35
C THR A 98 -17.12 5.10 7.36
N LYS A 99 -16.67 4.73 8.54
CA LYS A 99 -17.57 4.20 9.55
C LYS A 99 -17.52 5.00 10.81
N ALA A 100 -17.37 6.27 10.67
CA ALA A 100 -17.21 7.13 11.81
C ALA A 100 -18.30 6.93 12.82
N THR A 101 -19.47 6.66 12.38
CA THR A 101 -20.57 6.51 13.29
C THR A 101 -20.64 5.15 13.88
N ALA A 102 -20.02 4.21 13.29
CA ALA A 102 -20.32 2.85 13.64
C ALA A 102 -19.46 2.20 14.68
N ALA A 103 -18.26 2.59 14.82
CA ALA A 103 -17.39 1.77 15.63
C ALA A 103 -16.49 2.56 16.51
N PRO A 104 -17.05 3.14 17.48
CA PRO A 104 -16.25 3.93 18.40
C PRO A 104 -15.22 3.08 19.13
N SER A 105 -15.60 1.92 19.52
CA SER A 105 -14.69 1.14 20.31
C SER A 105 -13.49 0.69 19.54
N SER A 106 -13.70 0.31 18.35
CA SER A 106 -12.58 -0.22 17.61
C SER A 106 -11.58 0.85 17.31
N ALA A 107 -12.03 2.05 17.21
CA ALA A 107 -11.11 3.10 16.88
C ALA A 107 -10.05 3.26 17.91
N SER A 108 -10.38 2.98 19.11
CA SER A 108 -9.44 3.27 20.15
C SER A 108 -8.12 2.56 19.97
N HIS A 109 -8.15 1.31 19.65
CA HIS A 109 -6.89 0.63 19.57
C HIS A 109 -6.36 0.59 18.17
N GLY A 110 -7.23 0.61 17.23
CA GLY A 110 -6.78 0.45 15.90
C GLY A 110 -5.95 1.57 15.38
N ASP A 111 -6.38 2.76 15.71
CA ASP A 111 -5.71 3.87 15.09
C ASP A 111 -4.29 3.98 15.52
N SER A 112 -4.02 3.71 16.75
CA SER A 112 -2.66 3.88 17.16
C SER A 112 -1.75 2.89 16.47
N SER A 113 -2.18 1.69 16.33
CA SER A 113 -1.30 0.73 15.75
C SER A 113 -0.98 1.06 14.34
N LEU A 114 -1.90 1.60 13.61
CA LEU A 114 -1.59 1.81 12.25
C LEU A 114 -0.61 2.91 12.05
N ARG A 115 -0.54 3.83 12.95
CA ARG A 115 0.43 4.82 12.77
C ARG A 115 1.77 4.25 12.84
N SER A 116 1.95 3.27 13.60
CA SER A 116 3.27 2.77 13.81
C SER A 116 3.83 2.06 12.63
N GLU A 117 3.08 1.68 11.76
CA GLU A 117 3.63 0.99 10.71
C GLU A 117 4.39 1.61 9.90
#